data_dc17e11aae476892fa71ca0a8070d2e5
#
_entry.id   dc17e11aae476892fa71ca0a8070d2e5
#
_cell.length_a   1.000
_cell.length_b   1.000
_cell.length_c   1.000
_cell.angle_alpha   90.00
_cell.angle_beta   90.00
_cell.angle_gamma   90.00
#
_symmetry.space_group_name_H-M   'P 1'
#
loop_
_entity.id
_entity.type
_entity.pdbx_description
1 polymer ?
#
loop_
_entity_poly.entity_id
_entity_poly.type
_entity_poly.pdbx_seq_one_letter_code
_entity_poly.pdbx_strand_id
1 'polypeptide(L)'
;MQRLHFISFEKYPLSVNDLKQALQAWPSLSHLSAQLVSHYPINLTGCHRLEFANGLVVLDLYFGDVLECINSMSYPQSGLVDAWFLDGFAPSKNPDMWQQSVFNAMVDISRSNATLATFTAAGFVRRGLNEAGFSMQKAKGFGRKREMLIGTLAQANPKQSAPAYFEHHPSPLSSVAVIGGGIASSCILYSLAKRGIKSHLFCQDEKPAMGASHNVQGAVYPHLQAKNSPHSASVTFASAGRPNHNEDRQRIRM
;
A
#
# COMPACT_ATOMS: atom_id res chain seq x y z
N MET A 1 -14.23 0.04 -14.34
CA MET A 1 -13.83 1.24 -13.58
C MET A 1 -12.36 1.11 -13.27
N GLN A 2 -11.53 2.10 -13.61
CA GLN A 2 -10.08 2.03 -13.32
C GLN A 2 -9.85 2.37 -11.85
N ARG A 3 -8.91 1.66 -11.20
CA ARG A 3 -8.49 1.88 -9.82
C ARG A 3 -7.04 2.36 -9.82
N LEU A 4 -6.75 3.38 -9.04
CA LEU A 4 -5.39 3.81 -8.75
C LEU A 4 -4.88 3.06 -7.51
N HIS A 5 -3.74 2.39 -7.65
CA HIS A 5 -3.01 1.81 -6.53
C HIS A 5 -1.69 2.58 -6.39
N PHE A 6 -1.55 3.33 -5.33
CA PHE A 6 -0.37 4.13 -5.02
C PHE A 6 0.41 3.45 -3.89
N ILE A 7 1.71 3.23 -4.08
CA ILE A 7 2.59 2.63 -3.09
C ILE A 7 3.63 3.68 -2.70
N SER A 8 3.78 3.96 -1.41
CA SER A 8 4.79 4.88 -0.89
C SER A 8 5.65 4.18 0.15
N PHE A 9 6.94 4.48 0.14
CA PHE A 9 7.93 3.97 1.10
C PHE A 9 8.45 5.12 1.95
N GLU A 10 8.28 4.98 3.26
CA GLU A 10 8.64 6.01 4.24
C GLU A 10 9.52 5.40 5.34
N LYS A 11 10.83 5.68 5.28
CA LYS A 11 11.77 5.18 6.30
C LYS A 11 11.55 5.88 7.66
N TYR A 12 11.17 7.14 7.62
CA TYR A 12 10.95 7.99 8.79
C TYR A 12 9.58 8.68 8.68
N PRO A 13 8.47 7.95 8.93
CA PRO A 13 7.15 8.52 8.78
C PRO A 13 6.93 9.68 9.76
N LEU A 14 6.26 10.71 9.28
CA LEU A 14 5.91 11.87 10.10
C LEU A 14 4.94 11.47 11.21
N SER A 15 4.98 12.18 12.33
CA SER A 15 3.88 12.11 13.27
C SER A 15 2.60 12.71 12.67
N VAL A 16 1.44 12.34 13.19
CA VAL A 16 0.15 12.90 12.73
C VAL A 16 0.14 14.42 12.83
N ASN A 17 0.76 14.98 13.87
CA ASN A 17 0.82 16.42 14.07
C ASN A 17 1.73 17.11 13.02
N ASP A 18 2.90 16.55 12.76
CA ASP A 18 3.82 17.09 11.76
C ASP A 18 3.22 16.97 10.35
N LEU A 19 2.56 15.83 10.04
CA LEU A 19 1.84 15.65 8.79
C LEU A 19 0.75 16.72 8.61
N LYS A 20 -0.06 16.96 9.65
CA LYS A 20 -1.07 18.02 9.66
C LYS A 20 -0.48 19.38 9.33
N GLN A 21 0.64 19.72 9.99
CA GLN A 21 1.32 21.00 9.78
C GLN A 21 1.89 21.09 8.35
N ALA A 22 2.54 20.05 7.86
CA ALA A 22 3.10 20.02 6.52
C ALA A 22 2.02 20.21 5.44
N LEU A 23 0.86 19.57 5.59
CA LEU A 23 -0.23 19.63 4.62
C LEU A 23 -0.94 20.99 4.55
N GLN A 24 -0.77 21.86 5.55
CA GLN A 24 -1.28 23.26 5.52
C GLN A 24 -0.68 24.10 4.38
N ALA A 25 0.48 23.70 3.85
CA ALA A 25 1.09 24.36 2.70
C ALA A 25 0.25 24.26 1.41
N TRP A 26 -0.74 23.37 1.36
CA TRP A 26 -1.59 23.13 0.18
C TRP A 26 -3.09 23.28 0.50
N PRO A 27 -3.59 24.50 0.70
CA PRO A 27 -5.00 24.74 1.06
C PRO A 27 -6.01 24.19 0.04
N SER A 28 -5.62 24.16 -1.25
CA SER A 28 -6.45 23.61 -2.33
C SER A 28 -6.70 22.10 -2.20
N LEU A 29 -5.87 21.39 -1.42
CA LEU A 29 -5.98 19.95 -1.17
C LEU A 29 -6.53 19.64 0.23
N SER A 30 -7.04 20.63 0.96
CA SER A 30 -7.46 20.51 2.36
C SER A 30 -8.42 19.35 2.62
N HIS A 31 -9.37 19.12 1.71
CA HIS A 31 -10.31 18.01 1.82
C HIS A 31 -9.61 16.62 1.75
N LEU A 32 -8.66 16.44 0.83
CA LEU A 32 -7.87 15.20 0.72
C LEU A 32 -6.91 15.06 1.89
N SER A 33 -6.29 16.16 2.32
CA SER A 33 -5.42 16.22 3.48
C SER A 33 -6.14 15.79 4.76
N ALA A 34 -7.37 16.25 4.97
CA ALA A 34 -8.18 15.86 6.12
C ALA A 34 -8.49 14.35 6.11
N GLN A 35 -8.80 13.78 4.95
CA GLN A 35 -9.02 12.35 4.80
C GLN A 35 -7.74 11.56 5.11
N LEU A 36 -6.59 11.96 4.58
CA LEU A 36 -5.31 11.29 4.84
C LEU A 36 -4.98 11.33 6.34
N VAL A 37 -5.10 12.49 6.98
CA VAL A 37 -4.80 12.65 8.41
C VAL A 37 -5.72 11.80 9.28
N SER A 38 -7.02 11.71 8.95
CA SER A 38 -7.97 10.91 9.72
C SER A 38 -7.74 9.40 9.64
N HIS A 39 -7.07 8.92 8.59
CA HIS A 39 -6.76 7.51 8.37
C HIS A 39 -5.27 7.19 8.56
N TYR A 40 -4.46 8.21 8.89
CA TYR A 40 -3.00 8.01 8.97
C TYR A 40 -2.66 7.00 10.06
N PRO A 41 -1.84 5.98 9.73
CA PRO A 41 -1.58 4.89 10.66
C PRO A 41 -0.63 5.32 11.78
N ILE A 42 -0.60 4.53 12.85
CA ILE A 42 0.44 4.62 13.87
C ILE A 42 1.79 4.21 13.28
N ASN A 43 2.87 4.71 13.87
CA ASN A 43 4.23 4.43 13.41
C ASN A 43 4.67 3.01 13.80
N LEU A 44 4.22 2.03 13.01
CA LEU A 44 4.67 0.64 13.08
C LEU A 44 5.25 0.23 11.73
N THR A 45 6.38 -0.46 11.76
CA THR A 45 7.01 -1.01 10.54
C THR A 45 6.08 -1.98 9.82
N GLY A 46 5.99 -1.86 8.50
CA GLY A 46 5.17 -2.72 7.65
C GLY A 46 4.27 -1.94 6.70
N CYS A 47 3.35 -2.65 6.06
CA CYS A 47 2.41 -2.08 5.10
C CYS A 47 1.10 -1.65 5.77
N HIS A 48 0.72 -0.39 5.57
CA HIS A 48 -0.53 0.19 6.02
C HIS A 48 -1.39 0.56 4.82
N ARG A 49 -2.50 -0.14 4.62
CA ARG A 49 -3.40 0.12 3.50
C ARG A 49 -4.49 1.11 3.89
N LEU A 50 -4.59 2.18 3.11
CA LEU A 50 -5.64 3.18 3.19
C LEU A 50 -6.48 3.16 1.91
N GLU A 51 -7.80 3.30 2.05
CA GLU A 51 -8.72 3.32 0.91
C GLU A 51 -9.44 4.66 0.87
N PHE A 52 -9.47 5.28 -0.32
CA PHE A 52 -10.13 6.55 -0.60
C PHE A 52 -11.06 6.41 -1.79
N ALA A 53 -11.94 7.40 -1.98
CA ALA A 53 -12.88 7.46 -3.10
C ALA A 53 -13.66 6.14 -3.29
N ASN A 54 -14.24 5.60 -2.21
CA ASN A 54 -14.97 4.32 -2.20
C ASN A 54 -14.16 3.14 -2.77
N GLY A 55 -12.86 3.08 -2.47
CA GLY A 55 -11.96 2.01 -2.90
C GLY A 55 -11.44 2.16 -4.33
N LEU A 56 -11.67 3.31 -4.99
CA LEU A 56 -11.08 3.61 -6.30
C LEU A 56 -9.62 4.03 -6.19
N VAL A 57 -9.21 4.56 -5.05
CA VAL A 57 -7.82 4.89 -4.74
C VAL A 57 -7.39 4.07 -3.54
N VAL A 58 -6.36 3.28 -3.72
CA VAL A 58 -5.70 2.50 -2.66
C VAL A 58 -4.31 3.07 -2.46
N LEU A 59 -3.99 3.43 -1.23
CA LEU A 59 -2.67 3.88 -0.82
C LEU A 59 -2.07 2.84 0.14
N ASP A 60 -0.98 2.21 -0.27
CA ASP A 60 -0.17 1.35 0.57
C ASP A 60 1.06 2.14 1.06
N LEU A 61 1.05 2.49 2.34
CA LEU A 61 2.18 3.13 3.01
C LEU A 61 3.06 2.05 3.65
N TYR A 62 4.26 1.88 3.12
CA TYR A 62 5.26 1.01 3.72
C TYR A 62 6.17 1.82 4.63
N PHE A 63 6.10 1.55 5.93
CA PHE A 63 7.01 2.15 6.91
C PHE A 63 8.22 1.25 7.11
N GLY A 64 9.39 1.71 6.66
CA GLY A 64 10.63 0.96 6.68
C GLY A 64 11.59 1.34 5.56
N ASP A 65 12.71 0.65 5.51
CA ASP A 65 13.69 0.81 4.44
C ASP A 65 13.13 0.36 3.09
N VAL A 66 13.35 1.12 2.03
CA VAL A 66 12.75 0.87 0.70
C VAL A 66 13.13 -0.49 0.14
N LEU A 67 14.40 -0.91 0.30
CA LEU A 67 14.88 -2.18 -0.24
C LEU A 67 14.30 -3.37 0.53
N GLU A 68 14.22 -3.27 1.85
CA GLU A 68 13.58 -4.28 2.70
C GLU A 68 12.09 -4.39 2.38
N CYS A 69 11.41 -3.26 2.24
CA CYS A 69 9.99 -3.21 1.88
C CYS A 69 9.72 -3.85 0.52
N ILE A 70 10.48 -3.48 -0.53
CA ILE A 70 10.32 -4.05 -1.87
C ILE A 70 10.56 -5.58 -1.83
N ASN A 71 11.61 -6.03 -1.15
CA ASN A 71 11.94 -7.45 -1.05
C ASN A 71 10.89 -8.27 -0.28
N SER A 72 10.09 -7.63 0.56
CA SER A 72 8.98 -8.27 1.28
C SER A 72 7.67 -8.37 0.49
N MET A 73 7.59 -7.72 -0.67
CA MET A 73 6.37 -7.67 -1.47
C MET A 73 6.18 -8.94 -2.27
N SER A 74 4.94 -9.42 -2.32
CA SER A 74 4.51 -10.43 -3.29
C SER A 74 3.94 -9.74 -4.53
N TYR A 75 4.35 -10.17 -5.70
CA TYR A 75 3.89 -9.60 -6.97
C TYR A 75 3.71 -10.66 -8.05
N PRO A 76 2.79 -10.42 -9.02
CA PRO A 76 2.55 -11.36 -10.12
C PRO A 76 3.75 -11.39 -11.08
N GLN A 77 3.89 -12.46 -11.84
CA GLN A 77 4.94 -12.59 -12.87
C GLN A 77 4.93 -11.47 -13.92
N SER A 78 3.77 -10.82 -14.12
CA SER A 78 3.65 -9.66 -15.01
C SER A 78 4.21 -8.37 -14.42
N GLY A 79 4.71 -8.37 -13.21
CA GLY A 79 5.11 -7.20 -12.44
C GLY A 79 3.93 -6.50 -11.75
N LEU A 80 4.25 -5.53 -10.91
CA LEU A 80 3.29 -4.78 -10.09
C LEU A 80 3.22 -3.30 -10.48
N VAL A 81 4.37 -2.67 -10.77
CA VAL A 81 4.51 -1.21 -10.86
C VAL A 81 4.52 -0.74 -12.31
N ASP A 82 3.61 0.18 -12.64
CA ASP A 82 3.48 0.82 -13.95
C ASP A 82 4.26 2.16 -14.04
N ALA A 83 4.43 2.86 -12.90
CA ALA A 83 5.10 4.15 -12.86
C ALA A 83 5.86 4.37 -11.56
N TRP A 84 7.10 4.82 -11.67
CA TRP A 84 7.97 5.17 -10.56
C TRP A 84 8.15 6.67 -10.42
N PHE A 85 7.97 7.17 -9.20
CA PHE A 85 8.28 8.54 -8.83
C PHE A 85 9.34 8.52 -7.74
N LEU A 86 10.60 8.80 -8.11
CA LEU A 86 11.69 8.88 -7.15
C LEU A 86 11.78 10.30 -6.60
N ASP A 87 10.99 10.58 -5.58
CA ASP A 87 10.88 11.89 -4.91
C ASP A 87 11.41 11.83 -3.47
N GLY A 88 12.56 11.25 -3.30
CA GLY A 88 13.25 11.22 -2.01
C GLY A 88 14.19 12.42 -1.84
N PHE A 89 14.92 12.43 -0.72
CA PHE A 89 15.97 13.42 -0.50
C PHE A 89 17.05 13.35 -1.58
N ALA A 90 17.74 14.49 -1.79
CA ALA A 90 18.85 14.54 -2.74
C ALA A 90 19.88 13.40 -2.47
N PRO A 91 20.49 12.83 -3.52
CA PRO A 91 21.40 11.68 -3.37
C PRO A 91 22.54 11.88 -2.35
N SER A 92 22.99 13.11 -2.18
CA SER A 92 24.01 13.45 -1.18
C SER A 92 23.49 13.44 0.27
N LYS A 93 22.17 13.52 0.47
CA LYS A 93 21.53 13.54 1.80
C LYS A 93 20.94 12.19 2.21
N ASN A 94 20.63 11.35 1.23
CA ASN A 94 20.08 10.01 1.46
C ASN A 94 20.66 9.04 0.43
N PRO A 95 21.94 8.65 0.55
CA PRO A 95 22.59 7.78 -0.42
C PRO A 95 21.96 6.39 -0.49
N ASP A 96 21.38 5.89 0.60
CA ASP A 96 20.80 4.54 0.67
C ASP A 96 19.68 4.32 -0.35
N MET A 97 18.91 5.35 -0.66
CA MET A 97 17.84 5.29 -1.64
C MET A 97 18.33 5.23 -3.10
N TRP A 98 19.57 5.61 -3.36
CA TRP A 98 20.14 5.78 -4.70
C TRP A 98 21.20 4.73 -5.03
N GLN A 99 21.10 3.54 -4.43
CA GLN A 99 22.01 2.42 -4.65
C GLN A 99 21.53 1.52 -5.80
N GLN A 100 22.47 0.83 -6.42
CA GLN A 100 22.20 -0.12 -7.50
C GLN A 100 21.22 -1.24 -7.07
N SER A 101 21.32 -1.69 -5.82
CA SER A 101 20.40 -2.70 -5.26
C SER A 101 18.93 -2.25 -5.28
N VAL A 102 18.68 -0.97 -4.99
CA VAL A 102 17.31 -0.39 -5.06
C VAL A 102 16.83 -0.34 -6.50
N PHE A 103 17.68 0.12 -7.44
CA PHE A 103 17.33 0.20 -8.85
C PHE A 103 17.04 -1.18 -9.45
N ASN A 104 17.81 -2.19 -9.09
CA ASN A 104 17.58 -3.58 -9.50
C ASN A 104 16.26 -4.12 -8.92
N ALA A 105 15.99 -3.88 -7.63
CA ALA A 105 14.75 -4.29 -7.00
C ALA A 105 13.51 -3.61 -7.64
N MET A 106 13.64 -2.34 -8.05
CA MET A 106 12.58 -1.65 -8.79
C MET A 106 12.26 -2.35 -10.11
N VAL A 107 13.29 -2.77 -10.87
CA VAL A 107 13.10 -3.52 -12.12
C VAL A 107 12.41 -4.84 -11.87
N ASP A 108 12.80 -5.56 -10.82
CA ASP A 108 12.27 -6.88 -10.47
C ASP A 108 10.73 -6.86 -10.24
N ILE A 109 10.17 -5.75 -9.75
CA ILE A 109 8.72 -5.61 -9.51
C ILE A 109 7.99 -4.74 -10.53
N SER A 110 8.70 -4.22 -11.53
CA SER A 110 8.10 -3.39 -12.58
C SER A 110 7.38 -4.23 -13.62
N ARG A 111 6.38 -3.64 -14.25
CA ARG A 111 5.80 -4.15 -15.50
C ARG A 111 6.60 -3.70 -16.71
N SER A 112 6.48 -4.44 -17.82
CA SER A 112 6.97 -3.98 -19.10
C SER A 112 6.31 -2.66 -19.48
N ASN A 113 7.09 -1.75 -20.05
CA ASN A 113 6.73 -0.37 -20.36
C ASN A 113 6.51 0.52 -19.13
N ALA A 114 6.94 0.10 -17.94
CA ALA A 114 6.91 0.96 -16.77
C ALA A 114 7.69 2.26 -16.99
N THR A 115 7.14 3.36 -16.52
CA THR A 115 7.75 4.69 -16.63
C THR A 115 8.46 5.07 -15.33
N LEU A 116 9.43 6.00 -15.43
CA LEU A 116 10.15 6.52 -14.28
C LEU A 116 10.35 8.03 -14.42
N ALA A 117 10.15 8.75 -13.34
CA ALA A 117 10.51 10.16 -13.23
C ALA A 117 11.21 10.45 -11.89
N THR A 118 12.22 11.34 -11.96
CA THR A 118 12.88 11.85 -10.76
C THR A 118 13.38 13.27 -10.95
N PHE A 119 13.31 14.04 -9.87
CA PHE A 119 13.75 15.44 -9.86
C PHE A 119 15.27 15.61 -10.02
N THR A 120 16.07 14.58 -9.74
CA THR A 120 17.52 14.66 -9.84
C THR A 120 18.01 14.42 -11.26
N ALA A 121 19.03 15.18 -11.68
CA ALA A 121 19.74 14.96 -12.94
C ALA A 121 21.16 14.40 -12.72
N ALA A 122 21.44 13.83 -11.53
CA ALA A 122 22.74 13.32 -11.17
C ALA A 122 23.19 12.20 -12.13
N GLY A 123 24.44 12.32 -12.64
CA GLY A 123 24.95 11.41 -13.65
C GLY A 123 25.06 9.96 -13.17
N PHE A 124 25.40 9.73 -11.91
CA PHE A 124 25.49 8.38 -11.37
C PHE A 124 24.11 7.72 -11.22
N VAL A 125 23.05 8.48 -10.84
CA VAL A 125 21.68 7.98 -10.81
C VAL A 125 21.23 7.56 -12.20
N ARG A 126 21.49 8.38 -13.21
CA ARG A 126 21.17 8.03 -14.60
C ARG A 126 21.89 6.76 -15.04
N ARG A 127 23.19 6.64 -14.74
CA ARG A 127 23.97 5.44 -15.10
C ARG A 127 23.45 4.20 -14.37
N GLY A 128 23.21 4.28 -13.07
CA GLY A 128 22.71 3.15 -12.29
C GLY A 128 21.31 2.68 -12.72
N LEU A 129 20.41 3.61 -13.05
CA LEU A 129 19.09 3.26 -13.60
C LEU A 129 19.19 2.62 -15.00
N ASN A 130 20.12 3.12 -15.87
CA ASN A 130 20.37 2.48 -17.15
C ASN A 130 20.97 1.08 -16.99
N GLU A 131 21.90 0.89 -16.06
CA GLU A 131 22.51 -0.40 -15.74
C GLU A 131 21.45 -1.39 -15.21
N ALA A 132 20.47 -0.91 -14.45
CA ALA A 132 19.35 -1.71 -13.99
C ALA A 132 18.39 -2.13 -15.12
N GLY A 133 18.36 -1.40 -16.26
CA GLY A 133 17.53 -1.74 -17.43
C GLY A 133 16.56 -0.65 -17.87
N PHE A 134 16.47 0.49 -17.17
CA PHE A 134 15.69 1.64 -17.63
C PHE A 134 16.43 2.40 -18.75
N SER A 135 15.70 2.87 -19.76
CA SER A 135 16.21 3.81 -20.76
C SER A 135 16.01 5.24 -20.27
N MET A 136 17.06 5.83 -19.67
CA MET A 136 16.97 7.13 -19.01
C MET A 136 17.42 8.28 -19.90
N GLN A 137 16.64 9.35 -19.92
CA GLN A 137 16.96 10.59 -20.63
C GLN A 137 16.74 11.82 -19.74
N LYS A 138 17.43 12.91 -20.10
CA LYS A 138 17.19 14.20 -19.47
C LYS A 138 15.96 14.86 -20.08
N ALA A 139 15.15 15.49 -19.24
CA ALA A 139 14.02 16.29 -19.63
C ALA A 139 14.08 17.67 -18.96
N LYS A 140 13.26 18.60 -19.41
CA LYS A 140 13.11 19.91 -18.79
C LYS A 140 12.57 19.71 -17.36
N GLY A 141 13.25 20.31 -16.39
CA GLY A 141 12.82 20.25 -15.00
C GLY A 141 11.56 21.07 -14.73
N PHE A 142 10.92 20.83 -13.61
CA PHE A 142 9.75 21.58 -13.17
C PHE A 142 10.14 22.77 -12.28
N GLY A 143 9.43 23.88 -12.40
CA GLY A 143 9.65 25.10 -11.63
C GLY A 143 11.05 25.70 -11.86
N ARG A 144 11.85 25.80 -10.81
CA ARG A 144 13.21 26.39 -10.85
C ARG A 144 14.30 25.41 -11.30
N LYS A 145 13.96 24.14 -11.48
CA LYS A 145 14.94 23.13 -11.88
C LYS A 145 15.16 23.13 -13.40
N ARG A 146 16.44 23.13 -13.81
CA ARG A 146 16.82 23.14 -15.23
C ARG A 146 16.53 21.80 -15.89
N GLU A 147 16.85 20.71 -15.21
CA GLU A 147 16.77 19.34 -15.74
C GLU A 147 16.21 18.38 -14.70
N MET A 148 15.57 17.34 -15.20
CA MET A 148 15.15 16.15 -14.47
C MET A 148 15.46 14.91 -15.29
N LEU A 149 15.34 13.72 -14.71
CA LEU A 149 15.44 12.46 -15.44
C LEU A 149 14.06 11.85 -15.59
N ILE A 150 13.79 11.35 -16.79
CA ILE A 150 12.66 10.49 -17.09
C ILE A 150 13.16 9.23 -17.78
N GLY A 151 12.42 8.14 -17.70
CA GLY A 151 12.82 6.89 -18.33
C GLY A 151 11.69 5.92 -18.50
N THR A 152 11.98 4.86 -19.23
CA THR A 152 11.06 3.73 -19.45
C THR A 152 11.81 2.41 -19.34
N LEU A 153 11.12 1.38 -18.88
CA LEU A 153 11.58 0.00 -18.85
C LEU A 153 10.87 -0.76 -19.96
N ALA A 154 11.53 -0.91 -21.13
CA ALA A 154 10.90 -1.51 -22.31
C ALA A 154 10.41 -2.93 -22.04
N GLN A 155 11.24 -3.75 -21.40
CA GLN A 155 10.90 -5.14 -21.08
C GLN A 155 11.26 -5.42 -19.63
N ALA A 156 10.27 -5.78 -18.83
CA ALA A 156 10.48 -6.29 -17.49
C ALA A 156 10.91 -7.77 -17.56
N ASN A 157 11.82 -8.14 -16.67
CA ASN A 157 12.16 -9.53 -16.43
C ASN A 157 12.05 -9.78 -14.93
N PRO A 158 10.81 -9.82 -14.40
CA PRO A 158 10.60 -9.97 -12.95
C PRO A 158 11.26 -11.27 -12.50
N LYS A 159 12.14 -11.18 -11.51
CA LYS A 159 12.64 -12.38 -10.85
C LYS A 159 11.43 -13.06 -10.24
N GLN A 160 11.30 -14.39 -10.47
CA GLN A 160 10.36 -15.17 -9.71
C GLN A 160 10.66 -14.93 -8.23
N SER A 161 9.76 -14.24 -7.53
CA SER A 161 9.73 -14.36 -6.08
C SER A 161 9.62 -15.85 -5.76
N ALA A 162 10.28 -16.31 -4.70
CA ALA A 162 10.06 -17.67 -4.20
C ALA A 162 8.56 -17.96 -4.27
N PRO A 163 8.12 -19.17 -4.69
CA PRO A 163 6.71 -19.43 -4.95
C PRO A 163 5.90 -18.96 -3.76
N ALA A 164 5.08 -17.93 -3.97
CA ALA A 164 4.19 -17.44 -2.94
C ALA A 164 3.33 -18.64 -2.55
N TYR A 165 3.10 -18.82 -1.25
CA TYR A 165 2.24 -19.90 -0.76
C TYR A 165 0.87 -19.89 -1.46
N PHE A 166 0.52 -18.74 -2.07
CA PHE A 166 -0.64 -18.53 -2.92
C PHE A 166 -0.21 -17.79 -4.19
N GLU A 167 -0.25 -18.47 -5.33
CA GLU A 167 -0.15 -17.79 -6.62
C GLU A 167 -1.46 -17.04 -6.89
N HIS A 168 -1.36 -15.72 -6.98
CA HIS A 168 -2.48 -14.91 -7.43
C HIS A 168 -2.57 -14.96 -8.96
N HIS A 169 -3.46 -15.81 -9.46
CA HIS A 169 -3.89 -15.71 -10.85
C HIS A 169 -4.94 -14.62 -10.97
N PRO A 170 -4.66 -13.49 -11.63
CA PRO A 170 -5.67 -12.46 -11.87
C PRO A 170 -6.74 -13.06 -12.78
N SER A 171 -7.89 -13.36 -12.21
CA SER A 171 -9.06 -13.87 -12.91
C SER A 171 -10.18 -12.86 -12.80
N PRO A 172 -10.91 -12.55 -13.87
CA PRO A 172 -12.08 -11.68 -13.76
C PRO A 172 -13.10 -12.39 -12.85
N LEU A 173 -13.30 -11.85 -11.65
CA LEU A 173 -14.25 -12.38 -10.70
C LEU A 173 -15.67 -11.96 -11.11
N SER A 174 -16.51 -12.92 -11.47
CA SER A 174 -17.96 -12.69 -11.68
C SER A 174 -18.72 -12.67 -10.36
N SER A 175 -18.36 -13.57 -9.45
CA SER A 175 -18.92 -13.64 -8.09
C SER A 175 -18.01 -14.42 -7.17
N VAL A 176 -18.21 -14.25 -5.85
CA VAL A 176 -17.46 -14.95 -4.80
C VAL A 176 -18.42 -15.68 -3.87
N ALA A 177 -18.14 -16.96 -3.61
CA ALA A 177 -18.82 -17.73 -2.57
C ALA A 177 -18.07 -17.53 -1.23
N VAL A 178 -18.77 -17.12 -0.20
CA VAL A 178 -18.24 -16.97 1.16
C VAL A 178 -18.89 -18.02 2.04
N ILE A 179 -18.10 -18.93 2.61
CA ILE A 179 -18.58 -20.03 3.43
C ILE A 179 -18.37 -19.71 4.91
N GLY A 180 -19.45 -19.84 5.70
CA GLY A 180 -19.48 -19.57 7.13
C GLY A 180 -20.25 -18.29 7.47
N GLY A 181 -21.01 -18.31 8.58
CA GLY A 181 -21.89 -17.21 9.01
C GLY A 181 -21.29 -16.29 10.10
N GLY A 182 -19.99 -16.39 10.40
CA GLY A 182 -19.36 -15.67 11.49
C GLY A 182 -18.84 -14.27 11.12
N ILE A 183 -18.19 -13.62 12.10
CA ILE A 183 -17.62 -12.27 11.94
C ILE A 183 -16.60 -12.17 10.78
N ALA A 184 -15.79 -13.21 10.58
CA ALA A 184 -14.82 -13.24 9.50
C ALA A 184 -15.52 -13.14 8.12
N SER A 185 -16.57 -13.91 7.92
CA SER A 185 -17.37 -13.87 6.69
C SER A 185 -18.05 -12.51 6.48
N SER A 186 -18.56 -11.90 7.56
CA SER A 186 -19.13 -10.56 7.51
C SER A 186 -18.11 -9.51 7.08
N CYS A 187 -16.88 -9.57 7.58
CA CYS A 187 -15.79 -8.67 7.17
C CYS A 187 -15.40 -8.88 5.70
N ILE A 188 -15.36 -10.13 5.23
CA ILE A 188 -15.09 -10.46 3.83
C ILE A 188 -16.20 -9.91 2.92
N LEU A 189 -17.46 -10.17 3.26
CA LEU A 189 -18.61 -9.68 2.50
C LEU A 189 -18.63 -8.16 2.41
N TYR A 190 -18.38 -7.47 3.53
CA TYR A 190 -18.25 -6.02 3.55
C TYR A 190 -17.15 -5.52 2.63
N SER A 191 -15.97 -6.15 2.68
CA SER A 191 -14.84 -5.80 1.83
C SER A 191 -15.11 -6.05 0.34
N LEU A 192 -15.81 -7.13 0.00
CA LEU A 192 -16.22 -7.43 -1.36
C LEU A 192 -17.26 -6.44 -1.88
N ALA A 193 -18.24 -6.10 -1.03
CA ALA A 193 -19.28 -5.12 -1.37
C ALA A 193 -18.69 -3.73 -1.64
N LYS A 194 -17.74 -3.27 -0.82
CA LYS A 194 -17.00 -2.01 -1.07
C LYS A 194 -16.29 -2.00 -2.43
N ARG A 195 -15.90 -3.16 -2.93
CA ARG A 195 -15.23 -3.32 -4.23
C ARG A 195 -16.21 -3.56 -5.38
N GLY A 196 -17.52 -3.58 -5.11
CA GLY A 196 -18.54 -3.87 -6.10
C GLY A 196 -18.51 -5.32 -6.58
N ILE A 197 -17.93 -6.24 -5.82
CA ILE A 197 -17.83 -7.65 -6.16
C ILE A 197 -19.09 -8.37 -5.64
N LYS A 198 -19.83 -9.00 -6.55
CA LYS A 198 -21.00 -9.81 -6.18
C LYS A 198 -20.55 -11.00 -5.32
N SER A 199 -21.24 -11.23 -4.21
CA SER A 199 -20.89 -12.32 -3.30
C SER A 199 -22.15 -13.04 -2.80
N HIS A 200 -22.00 -14.33 -2.49
CA HIS A 200 -23.03 -15.20 -1.95
C HIS A 200 -22.52 -15.81 -0.64
N LEU A 201 -23.32 -15.67 0.42
CA LEU A 201 -23.01 -16.27 1.71
C LEU A 201 -23.68 -17.65 1.82
N PHE A 202 -22.89 -18.64 2.19
CA PHE A 202 -23.35 -19.99 2.53
C PHE A 202 -23.03 -20.25 4.00
N CYS A 203 -24.03 -20.45 4.84
CA CYS A 203 -23.85 -20.81 6.23
C CYS A 203 -24.71 -22.03 6.58
N GLN A 204 -24.28 -22.75 7.60
CA GLN A 204 -24.96 -23.96 8.07
C GLN A 204 -26.27 -23.61 8.79
N ASP A 205 -26.27 -22.49 9.51
CA ASP A 205 -27.41 -22.03 10.31
C ASP A 205 -28.41 -21.23 9.45
N GLU A 206 -29.66 -21.15 9.91
CA GLU A 206 -30.73 -20.39 9.25
C GLU A 206 -30.43 -18.88 9.18
N LYS A 207 -29.61 -18.39 10.10
CA LYS A 207 -29.23 -16.98 10.19
C LYS A 207 -27.71 -16.84 10.38
N PRO A 208 -27.09 -15.76 9.90
CA PRO A 208 -25.71 -15.44 10.24
C PRO A 208 -25.51 -15.25 11.75
N ALA A 209 -24.30 -15.45 12.23
CA ALA A 209 -23.85 -15.22 13.61
C ALA A 209 -24.49 -16.13 14.69
N MET A 210 -24.95 -17.32 14.33
CA MET A 210 -25.53 -18.28 15.31
C MET A 210 -24.48 -19.07 16.10
N GLY A 211 -23.20 -19.06 15.70
CA GLY A 211 -22.09 -19.70 16.44
C GLY A 211 -21.44 -18.76 17.46
N ALA A 212 -20.10 -18.80 17.57
CA ALA A 212 -19.33 -17.95 18.50
C ALA A 212 -19.56 -16.45 18.30
N SER A 213 -19.94 -16.02 17.09
CA SER A 213 -20.28 -14.63 16.79
C SER A 213 -21.66 -14.19 17.33
N HIS A 214 -22.41 -15.10 17.94
CA HIS A 214 -23.67 -14.79 18.64
C HIS A 214 -23.45 -14.15 20.02
N ASN A 215 -22.23 -14.25 20.55
CA ASN A 215 -21.90 -13.65 21.85
C ASN A 215 -22.16 -12.14 21.82
N VAL A 216 -22.93 -11.68 22.81
CA VAL A 216 -23.31 -10.26 22.95
C VAL A 216 -22.09 -9.38 23.24
N GLN A 217 -21.05 -9.97 23.82
CA GLN A 217 -19.79 -9.29 24.15
C GLN A 217 -18.62 -10.04 23.53
N GLY A 218 -17.75 -9.30 22.83
CA GLY A 218 -16.49 -9.79 22.29
C GLY A 218 -15.35 -8.85 22.68
N ALA A 219 -14.25 -9.39 23.19
CA ALA A 219 -13.04 -8.62 23.47
C ALA A 219 -12.07 -8.75 22.28
N VAL A 220 -11.59 -7.61 21.81
CA VAL A 220 -10.47 -7.55 20.85
C VAL A 220 -9.27 -7.01 21.59
N TYR A 221 -8.23 -7.83 21.75
CA TYR A 221 -6.99 -7.44 22.40
C TYR A 221 -5.78 -7.89 21.55
N PRO A 222 -4.68 -7.11 21.55
CA PRO A 222 -3.47 -7.50 20.85
C PRO A 222 -2.79 -8.69 21.55
N HIS A 223 -2.42 -9.69 20.80
CA HIS A 223 -1.62 -10.80 21.30
C HIS A 223 -0.13 -10.41 21.23
N LEU A 224 0.34 -9.74 22.27
CA LEU A 224 1.71 -9.25 22.32
C LEU A 224 2.70 -10.42 22.49
N GLN A 225 3.70 -10.48 21.64
CA GLN A 225 4.78 -11.46 21.71
C GLN A 225 6.13 -10.73 21.77
N ALA A 226 7.12 -11.33 22.44
CA ALA A 226 8.46 -10.77 22.55
C ALA A 226 9.21 -10.66 21.20
N LYS A 227 8.81 -11.48 20.22
CA LYS A 227 9.33 -11.42 18.85
C LYS A 227 8.22 -10.97 17.91
N ASN A 228 8.54 -10.04 17.01
CA ASN A 228 7.63 -9.68 15.93
C ASN A 228 7.38 -10.90 15.05
N SER A 229 6.13 -11.35 15.03
CA SER A 229 5.67 -12.40 14.12
C SER A 229 4.55 -11.83 13.25
N PRO A 230 4.31 -12.38 12.06
CA PRO A 230 3.19 -11.92 11.21
C PRO A 230 1.85 -11.95 11.96
N HIS A 231 1.68 -12.89 12.88
CA HIS A 231 0.46 -13.02 13.69
C HIS A 231 0.35 -11.89 14.73
N SER A 232 1.41 -11.58 15.48
CA SER A 232 1.39 -10.47 16.44
C SER A 232 1.26 -9.12 15.76
N ALA A 233 1.90 -8.91 14.61
CA ALA A 233 1.81 -7.69 13.83
C ALA A 233 0.37 -7.47 13.34
N SER A 234 -0.29 -8.48 12.75
CA SER A 234 -1.66 -8.32 12.22
C SER A 234 -2.67 -7.94 13.30
N VAL A 235 -2.55 -8.50 14.50
CA VAL A 235 -3.44 -8.17 15.62
C VAL A 235 -3.16 -6.77 16.16
N THR A 236 -1.89 -6.37 16.24
CA THR A 236 -1.50 -5.01 16.67
C THR A 236 -2.03 -3.97 15.68
N PHE A 237 -1.90 -4.20 14.36
CA PHE A 237 -2.47 -3.32 13.33
C PHE A 237 -3.99 -3.21 13.45
N ALA A 238 -4.68 -4.32 13.67
CA ALA A 238 -6.14 -4.33 13.82
C ALA A 238 -6.62 -3.58 15.07
N SER A 239 -5.86 -3.63 16.18
CA SER A 239 -6.21 -2.94 17.42
C SER A 239 -5.84 -1.46 17.42
N ALA A 240 -4.74 -1.08 16.73
CA ALA A 240 -4.26 0.29 16.67
C ALA A 240 -5.00 1.16 15.66
N GLY A 241 -5.62 0.56 14.63
CA GLY A 241 -6.35 1.26 13.58
C GLY A 241 -7.76 1.75 13.97
N ARG A 242 -8.14 1.73 15.25
CA ARG A 242 -9.40 2.34 15.69
C ARG A 242 -9.13 3.74 16.27
N PRO A 243 -9.50 4.82 15.57
CA PRO A 243 -9.72 6.09 16.24
C PRO A 243 -10.79 5.89 17.32
N ASN A 244 -10.62 6.50 18.49
CA ASN A 244 -11.63 6.59 19.53
C ASN A 244 -12.83 7.40 19.01
N HIS A 245 -13.65 6.83 18.16
CA HIS A 245 -14.92 7.43 17.76
C HIS A 245 -16.03 6.95 18.69
N ASN A 246 -16.28 7.72 19.74
CA ASN A 246 -17.52 7.66 20.50
C ASN A 246 -18.76 7.98 19.65
N GLU A 247 -18.60 8.38 18.40
CA GLU A 247 -19.70 8.78 17.50
C GLU A 247 -20.32 7.60 16.73
N ASP A 248 -19.61 6.48 16.53
CA ASP A 248 -20.16 5.35 15.77
C ASP A 248 -21.04 4.38 16.58
N ARG A 249 -21.16 4.59 17.88
CA ARG A 249 -22.06 3.75 18.71
C ARG A 249 -23.55 3.93 18.42
N GLN A 250 -23.94 4.96 17.70
CA GLN A 250 -25.36 5.22 17.36
C GLN A 250 -25.80 4.62 16.01
N ARG A 251 -24.92 4.10 15.18
CA ARG A 251 -25.26 3.58 13.84
C ARG A 251 -25.36 2.05 13.74
N ILE A 252 -25.13 1.31 14.78
CA ILE A 252 -25.27 -0.17 14.81
C ILE A 252 -26.47 -0.56 15.70
N ARG A 253 -27.53 0.22 15.65
CA ARG A 253 -28.86 -0.22 16.12
C ARG A 253 -29.80 -0.19 14.92
N MET A 254 -29.75 -1.26 14.15
CA MET A 254 -30.84 -1.79 13.32
C MET A 254 -30.63 -3.29 13.15
#